data_eefba1fbc2814801ca34cf41c1d1574d
#
_entry.id   eefba1fbc2814801ca34cf41c1d1574d
#
_cell.length_a   1.000
_cell.length_b   1.000
_cell.length_c   1.000
_cell.angle_alpha   90.00
_cell.angle_beta   90.00
_cell.angle_gamma   90.00
#
_symmetry.space_group_name_H-M   'P 1'
#
loop_
_entity.id
_entity.type
_entity.pdbx_description
1 polymer ?
#
loop_
_entity_poly.entity_id
_entity_poly.type
_entity_poly.pdbx_seq_one_letter_code
_entity_poly.pdbx_strand_id
1 'polypeptide(L)'
;MVKKKSAYPERFDVYLVELDPAVGAEIQKTRPCVVISPDEMNRHLRTVIIAPMTSTLRPYPSRVPIVFKGKQGNIALDQIRTVDRERLVTHWGPIAPETANHLCHTLLEMFKP
;
A
#
# COMPACT_ATOMS: atom_id res chain seq x y z
N MET A 1 2.17 -4.20 -25.49
CA MET A 1 1.38 -5.26 -24.85
C MET A 1 0.32 -4.65 -23.94
N VAL A 2 -0.92 -5.01 -24.14
CA VAL A 2 -2.01 -4.50 -23.31
C VAL A 2 -2.07 -5.32 -22.04
N LYS A 3 -1.90 -4.66 -20.89
CA LYS A 3 -2.02 -5.32 -19.60
C LYS A 3 -3.48 -5.68 -19.35
N LYS A 4 -3.76 -6.94 -19.06
CA LYS A 4 -5.11 -7.38 -18.72
C LYS A 4 -5.54 -6.72 -17.41
N LYS A 5 -6.71 -6.07 -17.42
CA LYS A 5 -7.25 -5.45 -16.23
C LYS A 5 -7.82 -6.52 -15.32
N SER A 6 -7.36 -6.57 -14.09
CA SER A 6 -7.88 -7.49 -13.10
C SER A 6 -9.23 -7.05 -12.59
N ALA A 7 -10.08 -8.02 -12.24
CA ALA A 7 -11.38 -7.77 -11.64
C ALA A 7 -11.29 -7.28 -10.18
N TYR A 8 -10.12 -7.33 -9.61
CA TYR A 8 -9.86 -6.94 -8.22
C TYR A 8 -8.47 -6.28 -8.11
N PRO A 9 -8.22 -5.49 -7.06
CA PRO A 9 -6.91 -4.91 -6.83
C PRO A 9 -5.89 -6.01 -6.50
N GLU A 10 -4.78 -6.03 -7.22
CA GLU A 10 -3.76 -7.06 -7.04
C GLU A 10 -2.78 -6.67 -5.94
N ARG A 11 -2.32 -7.67 -5.20
CA ARG A 11 -1.32 -7.48 -4.16
C ARG A 11 -0.06 -6.84 -4.73
N PHE A 12 0.49 -5.89 -4.01
CA PHE A 12 1.70 -5.12 -4.34
C PHE A 12 1.51 -4.09 -5.44
N ASP A 13 0.31 -3.94 -5.97
CA ASP A 13 0.02 -2.83 -6.87
C ASP A 13 -0.19 -1.55 -6.05
N VAL A 14 0.22 -0.44 -6.65
CA VAL A 14 0.05 0.90 -6.07
C VAL A 14 -1.19 1.53 -6.68
N TYR A 15 -2.02 2.08 -5.81
CA TYR A 15 -3.17 2.90 -6.20
C TYR A 15 -3.06 4.25 -5.53
N LEU A 16 -3.57 5.26 -6.20
CA LEU A 16 -3.86 6.53 -5.54
C LEU A 16 -5.16 6.31 -4.75
N VAL A 17 -5.14 6.57 -3.45
CA VAL A 17 -6.25 6.23 -2.54
C VAL A 17 -6.70 7.46 -1.76
N GLU A 18 -8.00 7.67 -1.68
CA GLU A 18 -8.59 8.71 -0.84
C GLU A 18 -8.64 8.22 0.61
N LEU A 19 -7.79 8.81 1.45
CA LEU A 19 -7.68 8.38 2.85
C LEU A 19 -8.57 9.17 3.80
N ASP A 20 -9.07 10.32 3.36
CA ASP A 20 -9.96 11.13 4.20
C ASP A 20 -11.38 10.52 4.28
N PRO A 21 -12.07 10.71 5.40
CA PRO A 21 -11.61 11.40 6.59
C PRO A 21 -10.58 10.61 7.40
N ALA A 22 -9.56 11.30 7.87
CA ALA A 22 -8.53 10.73 8.74
C ALA A 22 -8.48 11.56 10.02
N VAL A 23 -7.99 10.96 11.09
CA VAL A 23 -8.00 11.59 12.43
C VAL A 23 -6.58 11.66 12.98
N GLY A 24 -6.24 12.83 13.53
CA GLY A 24 -5.00 13.02 14.28
C GLY A 24 -3.75 12.73 13.46
N ALA A 25 -2.94 11.79 13.95
CA ALA A 25 -1.65 11.43 13.34
C ALA A 25 -1.78 10.47 12.16
N GLU A 26 -2.98 10.07 11.78
CA GLU A 26 -3.19 9.21 10.61
C GLU A 26 -2.79 9.95 9.33
N ILE A 27 -2.17 9.24 8.40
CA ILE A 27 -1.85 9.81 7.09
C ILE A 27 -3.16 10.12 6.37
N GLN A 28 -3.26 11.34 5.84
CA GLN A 28 -4.51 11.88 5.32
C GLN A 28 -4.39 12.30 3.85
N LYS A 29 -5.50 12.74 3.28
CA LYS A 29 -5.65 13.21 1.91
C LYS A 29 -5.59 12.03 0.93
N THR A 30 -5.36 12.34 -0.33
CA THR A 30 -5.21 11.35 -1.38
C THR A 30 -3.73 11.04 -1.54
N ARG A 31 -3.37 9.78 -1.34
CA ARG A 31 -1.98 9.35 -1.31
C ARG A 31 -1.78 8.07 -2.10
N PRO A 32 -0.60 7.85 -2.68
CA PRO A 32 -0.28 6.53 -3.21
C PRO A 32 -0.19 5.54 -2.05
N CYS A 33 -0.80 4.38 -2.26
CA CYS A 33 -0.83 3.30 -1.28
C CYS A 33 -0.56 1.98 -1.96
N VAL A 34 0.12 1.08 -1.27
CA VAL A 34 0.39 -0.27 -1.76
C VAL A 34 -0.67 -1.21 -1.22
N VAL A 35 -1.26 -2.03 -2.10
CA VAL A 35 -2.16 -3.09 -1.69
C VAL A 35 -1.33 -4.21 -1.06
N ILE A 36 -1.59 -4.53 0.20
CA ILE A 36 -0.82 -5.54 0.92
C ILE A 36 -1.62 -6.81 1.22
N SER A 37 -2.94 -6.75 1.12
CA SER A 37 -3.76 -7.95 1.30
C SER A 37 -3.57 -8.92 0.14
N PRO A 38 -3.59 -10.24 0.43
CA PRO A 38 -3.39 -11.25 -0.63
C PRO A 38 -4.49 -11.23 -1.67
N ASP A 39 -4.15 -11.66 -2.89
CA ASP A 39 -5.10 -11.72 -4.00
C ASP A 39 -6.33 -12.56 -3.66
N GLU A 40 -6.15 -13.63 -2.87
CA GLU A 40 -7.26 -14.48 -2.44
C GLU A 40 -8.30 -13.70 -1.65
N MET A 41 -7.87 -12.81 -0.75
CA MET A 41 -8.78 -11.92 -0.02
C MET A 41 -9.38 -10.88 -0.96
N ASN A 42 -8.54 -10.26 -1.78
CA ASN A 42 -8.96 -9.16 -2.65
C ASN A 42 -10.01 -9.60 -3.66
N ARG A 43 -9.93 -10.87 -4.09
CA ARG A 43 -10.86 -11.44 -5.05
C ARG A 43 -12.28 -11.51 -4.49
N HIS A 44 -12.41 -11.77 -3.20
CA HIS A 44 -13.71 -12.06 -2.59
C HIS A 44 -14.30 -10.91 -1.77
N LEU A 45 -13.51 -9.91 -1.40
CA LEU A 45 -13.96 -8.83 -0.53
C LEU A 45 -14.08 -7.51 -1.27
N ARG A 46 -15.00 -6.67 -0.84
CA ARG A 46 -15.11 -5.31 -1.36
C ARG A 46 -14.06 -4.38 -0.75
N THR A 47 -13.35 -4.84 0.26
CA THR A 47 -12.31 -4.07 0.94
C THR A 47 -10.95 -4.64 0.62
N VAL A 48 -9.94 -3.79 0.74
CA VAL A 48 -8.53 -4.20 0.63
C VAL A 48 -7.75 -3.60 1.78
N ILE A 49 -6.66 -4.24 2.17
CA ILE A 49 -5.74 -3.69 3.15
C ILE A 49 -4.63 -2.98 2.39
N ILE A 50 -4.41 -1.71 2.73
CA ILE A 50 -3.40 -0.89 2.06
C ILE A 50 -2.40 -0.34 3.07
N ALA A 51 -1.23 0.03 2.57
CA ALA A 51 -0.21 0.76 3.31
C ALA A 51 0.10 2.06 2.58
N PRO A 52 -0.06 3.21 3.23
CA PRO A 52 0.22 4.49 2.57
C PRO A 52 1.71 4.68 2.34
N MET A 53 2.03 5.37 1.25
CA MET A 53 3.38 5.84 0.97
C MET A 53 3.47 7.31 1.32
N THR A 54 4.59 7.72 1.90
CA THR A 54 4.81 9.11 2.27
C THR A 54 6.22 9.55 1.93
N SER A 55 6.36 10.81 1.53
CA SER A 55 7.68 11.41 1.29
C SER A 55 8.39 11.81 2.59
N THR A 56 7.66 11.86 3.70
CA THR A 56 8.24 12.13 5.00
C THR A 56 8.98 10.90 5.50
N LEU A 57 10.30 10.97 5.50
CA LEU A 57 11.14 9.83 5.90
C LEU A 57 11.19 9.74 7.42
N ARG A 58 11.01 8.52 7.93
CA ARG A 58 11.12 8.22 9.35
C ARG A 58 12.02 6.99 9.53
N PRO A 59 12.89 6.97 10.56
CA PRO A 59 13.78 5.83 10.79
C PRO A 59 13.11 4.69 11.55
N TYR A 60 11.82 4.52 11.40
CA TYR A 60 11.09 3.47 12.11
C TYR A 60 11.30 2.12 11.43
N PRO A 61 11.44 1.02 12.20
CA PRO A 61 11.53 -0.32 11.59
C PRO A 61 10.34 -0.69 10.72
N SER A 62 9.18 -0.07 10.96
CA SER A 62 7.95 -0.30 10.19
C SER A 62 7.89 0.46 8.86
N ARG A 63 8.91 1.27 8.54
CA ARG A 63 8.93 2.06 7.31
C ARG A 63 9.85 1.40 6.30
N VAL A 64 9.28 1.02 5.16
CA VAL A 64 10.01 0.35 4.07
C VAL A 64 10.40 1.38 3.02
N PRO A 65 11.71 1.62 2.79
CA PRO A 65 12.14 2.59 1.78
C PRO A 65 11.69 2.18 0.39
N ILE A 66 11.32 3.16 -0.42
CA ILE A 66 10.90 2.93 -1.79
C ILE A 66 11.25 4.13 -2.65
N VAL A 67 11.61 3.86 -3.92
CA VAL A 67 11.62 4.86 -4.97
C VAL A 67 10.55 4.42 -5.97
N PHE A 68 9.53 5.23 -6.14
CA PHE A 68 8.42 4.91 -7.03
C PHE A 68 8.14 6.10 -7.95
N LYS A 69 8.12 5.84 -9.25
CA LYS A 69 7.96 6.88 -10.27
C LYS A 69 8.92 8.06 -10.06
N GLY A 70 10.17 7.73 -9.72
CA GLY A 70 11.23 8.70 -9.53
C GLY A 70 11.19 9.46 -8.21
N LYS A 71 10.24 9.18 -7.33
CA LYS A 71 10.14 9.84 -6.03
C LYS A 71 10.58 8.91 -4.91
N GLN A 72 11.43 9.43 -4.04
CA GLN A 72 11.88 8.74 -2.85
C GLN A 72 10.86 8.90 -1.73
N GLY A 73 10.60 7.83 -0.99
CA GLY A 73 9.71 7.87 0.15
C GLY A 73 9.83 6.60 0.96
N ASN A 74 8.83 6.35 1.78
CA ASN A 74 8.71 5.07 2.48
C ASN A 74 7.26 4.62 2.54
N ILE A 75 7.10 3.30 2.68
CA ILE A 75 5.80 2.67 2.88
C ILE A 75 5.59 2.57 4.38
N ALA A 76 4.49 3.16 4.86
CA ALA A 76 4.21 3.23 6.30
C ALA A 76 3.40 2.01 6.74
N LEU A 77 4.08 0.93 7.09
CA LEU A 77 3.39 -0.28 7.57
C LEU A 77 2.78 -0.09 8.95
N ASP A 78 3.22 0.91 9.70
CA ASP A 78 2.59 1.31 10.96
C ASP A 78 1.23 1.99 10.76
N GLN A 79 0.87 2.29 9.50
CA GLN A 79 -0.40 2.93 9.16
C GLN A 79 -1.26 2.10 8.19
N ILE A 80 -1.09 0.79 8.21
CA ILE A 80 -1.93 -0.08 7.38
C ILE A 80 -3.38 0.06 7.82
N ARG A 81 -4.27 0.01 6.84
CA ARG A 81 -5.71 0.10 7.11
C ARG A 81 -6.51 -0.58 6.02
N THR A 82 -7.71 -0.97 6.38
CA THR A 82 -8.68 -1.50 5.44
C THR A 82 -9.48 -0.35 4.83
N VAL A 83 -9.60 -0.35 3.51
CA VAL A 83 -10.44 0.63 2.80
C VAL A 83 -11.36 -0.09 1.84
N ASP A 84 -12.52 0.52 1.57
CA ASP A 84 -13.40 0.07 0.51
C ASP A 84 -12.74 0.35 -0.84
N ARG A 85 -13.00 -0.52 -1.83
CA ARG A 85 -12.45 -0.37 -3.19
C ARG A 85 -12.79 0.98 -3.83
N GLU A 86 -13.89 1.59 -3.45
CA GLU A 86 -14.29 2.89 -3.99
C GLU A 86 -13.29 3.99 -3.67
N ARG A 87 -12.45 3.81 -2.64
CA ARG A 87 -11.42 4.78 -2.31
C ARG A 87 -10.20 4.71 -3.23
N LEU A 88 -10.10 3.68 -4.05
CA LEU A 88 -9.01 3.50 -5.02
C LEU A 88 -9.34 4.30 -6.29
N VAL A 89 -8.60 5.37 -6.51
CA VAL A 89 -8.88 6.33 -7.57
C VAL A 89 -8.16 5.99 -8.87
N THR A 90 -6.86 5.73 -8.80
CA THR A 90 -6.03 5.52 -9.99
C THR A 90 -5.06 4.38 -9.75
N HIS A 91 -4.96 3.47 -10.71
CA HIS A 91 -4.04 2.34 -10.67
C HIS A 91 -2.68 2.76 -11.24
N TRP A 92 -1.62 2.59 -10.45
CA TRP A 92 -0.26 2.99 -10.86
C TRP A 92 0.69 1.83 -11.13
N GLY A 93 0.27 0.60 -10.90
CA GLY A 93 1.08 -0.59 -11.17
C GLY A 93 1.88 -1.09 -9.98
N PRO A 94 2.68 -2.14 -10.18
CA PRO A 94 3.32 -2.85 -9.08
C PRO A 94 4.56 -2.15 -8.54
N ILE A 95 4.88 -2.44 -7.28
CA ILE A 95 6.19 -2.12 -6.71
C ILE A 95 7.22 -3.16 -7.18
N ALA A 96 8.51 -2.83 -7.06
CA ALA A 96 9.57 -3.75 -7.42
C ALA A 96 9.55 -5.01 -6.54
N PRO A 97 9.94 -6.19 -7.09
CA PRO A 97 9.94 -7.44 -6.31
C PRO A 97 10.78 -7.37 -5.03
N GLU A 98 11.92 -6.68 -5.07
CA GLU A 98 12.78 -6.52 -3.88
C GLU A 98 12.07 -5.74 -2.78
N THR A 99 11.33 -4.71 -3.17
CA THR A 99 10.54 -3.91 -2.23
C THR A 99 9.40 -4.75 -1.64
N ALA A 100 8.74 -5.54 -2.48
CA ALA A 100 7.68 -6.44 -2.02
C ALA A 100 8.20 -7.45 -1.00
N ASN A 101 9.37 -8.03 -1.24
CA ASN A 101 9.99 -8.96 -0.31
C ASN A 101 10.32 -8.29 1.01
N HIS A 102 10.90 -7.09 0.96
CA HIS A 102 11.22 -6.32 2.16
C HIS A 102 9.94 -5.98 2.95
N LEU A 103 8.89 -5.58 2.25
CA LEU A 103 7.60 -5.27 2.85
C LEU A 103 7.03 -6.48 3.60
N CYS A 104 7.01 -7.65 2.97
CA CYS A 104 6.50 -8.87 3.59
C CYS A 104 7.33 -9.27 4.81
N HIS A 105 8.66 -9.18 4.71
CA HIS A 105 9.53 -9.49 5.82
C HIS A 105 9.26 -8.56 7.01
N THR A 106 9.07 -7.28 6.73
CA THR A 106 8.77 -6.29 7.77
C THR A 106 7.44 -6.57 8.45
N LEU A 107 6.40 -6.92 7.66
CA LEU A 107 5.10 -7.29 8.24
C LEU A 107 5.21 -8.52 9.16
N LEU A 108 5.97 -9.52 8.75
CA LEU A 108 6.19 -10.70 9.59
C LEU A 108 6.89 -10.32 10.90
N GLU A 109 7.89 -9.46 10.84
CA GLU A 109 8.58 -9.00 12.04
C GLU A 109 7.66 -8.19 12.96
N MET A 110 6.79 -7.36 12.39
CA MET A 110 5.86 -6.55 13.18
C MET A 110 4.86 -7.39 13.96
N PHE A 111 4.40 -8.49 13.40
CA PHE A 111 3.30 -9.27 13.96
C PHE A 111 3.70 -10.60 14.58
N LYS A 112 4.97 -10.94 14.58
CA LYS A 112 5.39 -12.14 15.32
C LYS A 112 5.35 -11.85 16.82
N PRO A 113 5.02 -12.88 17.64
CA PRO A 113 4.98 -12.74 19.08
C PRO A 113 6.36 -12.43 19.68
#